data_77301e255186a47740ba4aff389ddf71
#
_entry.id   77301e255186a47740ba4aff389ddf71
#
_cell.length_a   1.000
_cell.length_b   1.000
_cell.length_c   1.000
_cell.angle_alpha   90.00
_cell.angle_beta   90.00
_cell.angle_gamma   90.00
#
_symmetry.space_group_name_H-M   'P 1'
#
loop_
_entity.id
_entity.type
_entity.pdbx_description
1 polymer ?
#
loop_
_entity_poly.entity_id
_entity_poly.type
_entity_poly.pdbx_seq_one_letter_code
_entity_poly.pdbx_strand_id
1 'polypeptide(L)'
;MTVKKNFPVVGMGCAACVARVEGILRKQPGVADVSVSLASNMAQVEYDPAVVSATQLKQAVVDGGYDLIVPEEGVSVAEDAESDNAGPDLDEEAERIRAKELKTLRVDAFVSIAVAIILMVASMCFKDSPARNALMVAASAPVVFGCGRRFFGNAWKQLRHGSAGMDTLVALSVGISFLFSLFNVLFPSFWASHGLKAGLYFESSVMITAFILLGRWLEEKAKHGTTASLRALKQLQPEVKCAVGDVLTVEPGFPIPVDGVVVSGESKVDESALTGESVPVIKSSGSKVYAGTTNGSATLKVRAEKVGNGTLLAGIVDKVRDAQGSKARIQHTVDKVAAVFVPVIVGVALLTFLIWALAVPDGGVVKGILAAVSVLVIACPCSLGLATPTAIIAGIGNAAQKGILVKDADALQVAGGIDAVVLDKTGTVTVGSAEKFDEDWRDVIKPSSREAVQTMNDMGLSVYMLTGDKAEIAADIAREAGIDNVVSEVLPDAKHHFVEKLQAEGRRVAMVGDGINDSAALALADLSVAMGRGSDIAIDTAMATVISSDLRKVPELMKLSARTSRIIKENLFWAFFYNVLAVPAAALGLVNPMIAAACMALSSVCVVTNSLRLRKG
;
A
#
# COMPACT_ATOMS: atom_id res chain seq x y z
N MET A 1 -12.98 -26.19 0.13
CA MET A 1 -11.71 -25.63 0.62
C MET A 1 -11.62 -24.19 0.15
N THR A 2 -11.39 -23.23 1.06
CA THR A 2 -11.20 -21.85 0.64
C THR A 2 -9.79 -21.63 0.08
N VAL A 3 -9.69 -20.83 -0.97
CA VAL A 3 -8.42 -20.38 -1.55
C VAL A 3 -8.32 -18.86 -1.42
N LYS A 4 -7.14 -18.36 -1.10
CA LYS A 4 -6.86 -16.94 -1.00
C LYS A 4 -6.16 -16.48 -2.28
N LYS A 5 -6.75 -15.53 -3.02
CA LYS A 5 -6.20 -15.01 -4.27
C LYS A 5 -6.24 -13.49 -4.34
N ASN A 6 -5.28 -12.92 -5.04
CA ASN A 6 -5.16 -11.48 -5.29
C ASN A 6 -5.58 -11.18 -6.73
N PHE A 7 -6.52 -10.24 -6.88
CA PHE A 7 -7.02 -9.78 -8.17
C PHE A 7 -6.77 -8.28 -8.33
N PRO A 8 -6.18 -7.82 -9.44
CA PRO A 8 -6.13 -6.40 -9.74
C PRO A 8 -7.53 -5.82 -9.96
N VAL A 9 -7.78 -4.64 -9.37
CA VAL A 9 -9.05 -3.90 -9.52
C VAL A 9 -8.80 -2.61 -10.25
N VAL A 10 -9.65 -2.31 -11.23
CA VAL A 10 -9.58 -1.10 -12.05
C VAL A 10 -10.79 -0.18 -11.74
N GLY A 11 -10.55 1.14 -11.78
CA GLY A 11 -11.61 2.13 -11.60
C GLY A 11 -11.80 2.63 -10.16
N MET A 12 -10.99 2.18 -9.20
CA MET A 12 -11.03 2.69 -7.82
C MET A 12 -10.27 4.03 -7.72
N GLY A 13 -10.95 5.09 -7.29
CA GLY A 13 -10.34 6.41 -7.13
C GLY A 13 -10.41 6.96 -5.70
N CYS A 14 -11.03 6.25 -4.74
CA CYS A 14 -11.22 6.76 -3.38
C CYS A 14 -11.54 5.63 -2.38
N ALA A 15 -11.40 5.93 -1.07
CA ALA A 15 -11.71 4.97 0.01
C ALA A 15 -13.16 4.45 -0.03
N ALA A 16 -14.12 5.30 -0.42
CA ALA A 16 -15.51 4.87 -0.60
C ALA A 16 -15.68 3.83 -1.73
N CYS A 17 -14.85 3.93 -2.79
CA CYS A 17 -14.82 2.93 -3.87
C CYS A 17 -14.32 1.58 -3.34
N VAL A 18 -13.29 1.60 -2.52
CA VAL A 18 -12.71 0.41 -1.86
C VAL A 18 -13.75 -0.29 -1.00
N ALA A 19 -14.37 0.45 -0.07
CA ALA A 19 -15.41 -0.10 0.81
C ALA A 19 -16.57 -0.72 0.02
N ARG A 20 -16.87 -0.16 -1.14
CA ARG A 20 -17.91 -0.67 -2.02
C ARG A 20 -17.51 -1.97 -2.72
N VAL A 21 -16.30 -2.04 -3.30
CA VAL A 21 -15.80 -3.28 -3.93
C VAL A 21 -15.75 -4.40 -2.88
N GLU A 22 -15.26 -4.11 -1.67
CA GLU A 22 -15.29 -5.06 -0.55
C GLU A 22 -16.72 -5.51 -0.22
N GLY A 23 -17.66 -4.59 -0.13
CA GLY A 23 -19.06 -4.89 0.15
C GLY A 23 -19.74 -5.72 -0.93
N ILE A 24 -19.37 -5.55 -2.20
CA ILE A 24 -19.86 -6.35 -3.34
C ILE A 24 -19.31 -7.77 -3.25
N LEU A 25 -18.00 -7.91 -3.08
CA LEU A 25 -17.33 -9.20 -3.03
C LEU A 25 -17.74 -10.01 -1.79
N ARG A 26 -17.83 -9.36 -0.62
CA ARG A 26 -18.25 -10.02 0.65
C ARG A 26 -19.68 -10.55 0.63
N LYS A 27 -20.55 -10.00 -0.23
CA LYS A 27 -21.93 -10.48 -0.40
C LYS A 27 -22.04 -11.70 -1.32
N GLN A 28 -20.98 -12.07 -2.03
CA GLN A 28 -21.03 -13.24 -2.90
C GLN A 28 -21.03 -14.54 -2.07
N PRO A 29 -21.85 -15.52 -2.45
CA PRO A 29 -21.86 -16.81 -1.76
C PRO A 29 -20.48 -17.49 -1.94
N GLY A 30 -19.99 -18.12 -0.86
CA GLY A 30 -18.69 -18.81 -0.88
C GLY A 30 -17.46 -17.90 -0.63
N VAL A 31 -17.64 -16.59 -0.42
CA VAL A 31 -16.56 -15.70 -0.03
C VAL A 31 -16.47 -15.65 1.51
N ALA A 32 -15.30 -16.02 2.04
CA ALA A 32 -15.01 -16.05 3.47
C ALA A 32 -14.48 -14.71 3.97
N ASP A 33 -13.50 -14.13 3.28
CA ASP A 33 -12.94 -12.81 3.63
C ASP A 33 -12.52 -12.02 2.39
N VAL A 34 -12.53 -10.68 2.53
CA VAL A 34 -12.15 -9.74 1.47
C VAL A 34 -11.40 -8.56 2.06
N SER A 35 -10.27 -8.24 1.46
CA SER A 35 -9.50 -7.04 1.73
C SER A 35 -9.17 -6.35 0.40
N VAL A 36 -9.49 -5.06 0.26
CA VAL A 36 -9.19 -4.28 -0.96
C VAL A 36 -8.31 -3.09 -0.63
N SER A 37 -7.19 -2.96 -1.33
CA SER A 37 -6.22 -1.88 -1.15
C SER A 37 -6.30 -0.84 -2.26
N LEU A 38 -6.52 0.44 -1.91
CA LEU A 38 -6.54 1.55 -2.86
C LEU A 38 -5.15 1.85 -3.44
N ALA A 39 -4.09 1.67 -2.65
CA ALA A 39 -2.75 2.05 -3.07
C ALA A 39 -2.10 1.02 -4.01
N SER A 40 -2.34 -0.28 -3.79
CA SER A 40 -1.92 -1.34 -4.70
C SER A 40 -2.93 -1.60 -5.82
N ASN A 41 -4.19 -1.11 -5.68
CA ASN A 41 -5.33 -1.45 -6.54
C ASN A 41 -5.54 -2.97 -6.65
N MET A 42 -5.45 -3.68 -5.52
CA MET A 42 -5.63 -5.12 -5.43
C MET A 42 -6.80 -5.46 -4.52
N ALA A 43 -7.55 -6.50 -4.88
CA ALA A 43 -8.50 -7.17 -4.01
C ALA A 43 -7.96 -8.55 -3.65
N GLN A 44 -7.73 -8.77 -2.37
CA GLN A 44 -7.42 -10.08 -1.81
C GLN A 44 -8.73 -10.72 -1.38
N VAL A 45 -9.08 -11.85 -1.98
CA VAL A 45 -10.34 -12.54 -1.77
C VAL A 45 -10.08 -13.97 -1.32
N GLU A 46 -10.63 -14.34 -0.18
CA GLU A 46 -10.67 -15.72 0.28
C GLU A 46 -12.04 -16.30 -0.04
N TYR A 47 -12.10 -17.28 -0.93
CA TYR A 47 -13.34 -17.85 -1.43
C TYR A 47 -13.24 -19.34 -1.70
N ASP A 48 -14.38 -20.03 -1.74
CA ASP A 48 -14.48 -21.45 -2.13
C ASP A 48 -14.73 -21.55 -3.65
N PRO A 49 -13.75 -22.04 -4.45
CA PRO A 49 -13.91 -22.19 -5.90
C PRO A 49 -15.03 -23.13 -6.31
N ALA A 50 -15.46 -24.03 -5.41
CA ALA A 50 -16.60 -24.93 -5.68
C ALA A 50 -17.96 -24.21 -5.58
N VAL A 51 -18.01 -23.03 -4.94
CA VAL A 51 -19.25 -22.27 -4.72
C VAL A 51 -19.32 -21.05 -5.65
N VAL A 52 -18.20 -20.35 -5.85
CA VAL A 52 -18.14 -19.14 -6.70
C VAL A 52 -16.88 -19.13 -7.55
N SER A 53 -17.02 -18.88 -8.86
CA SER A 53 -15.88 -18.75 -9.76
C SER A 53 -15.29 -17.33 -9.75
N ALA A 54 -14.01 -17.19 -10.17
CA ALA A 54 -13.37 -15.89 -10.34
C ALA A 54 -14.13 -15.01 -11.34
N THR A 55 -14.70 -15.61 -12.39
CA THR A 55 -15.52 -14.92 -13.41
C THR A 55 -16.82 -14.36 -12.81
N GLN A 56 -17.45 -15.07 -11.87
CA GLN A 56 -18.64 -14.58 -11.17
C GLN A 56 -18.28 -13.40 -10.24
N LEU A 57 -17.13 -13.47 -9.56
CA LEU A 57 -16.62 -12.35 -8.76
C LEU A 57 -16.36 -11.12 -9.65
N LYS A 58 -15.75 -11.31 -10.84
CA LYS A 58 -15.56 -10.25 -11.84
C LYS A 58 -16.90 -9.62 -12.22
N GLN A 59 -17.89 -10.43 -12.60
CA GLN A 59 -19.19 -9.93 -13.02
C GLN A 59 -19.85 -9.09 -11.92
N ALA A 60 -19.82 -9.55 -10.68
CA ALA A 60 -20.37 -8.79 -9.55
C ALA A 60 -19.69 -7.42 -9.37
N VAL A 61 -18.37 -7.36 -9.56
CA VAL A 61 -17.60 -6.11 -9.47
C VAL A 61 -17.89 -5.19 -10.66
N VAL A 62 -18.05 -5.74 -11.88
CA VAL A 62 -18.44 -5.00 -13.10
C VAL A 62 -19.83 -4.41 -12.95
N ASP A 63 -20.80 -5.17 -12.44
CA ASP A 63 -22.15 -4.67 -12.15
C ASP A 63 -22.12 -3.54 -11.11
N GLY A 64 -21.17 -3.57 -10.19
CA GLY A 64 -20.87 -2.49 -9.26
C GLY A 64 -20.23 -1.25 -9.87
N GLY A 65 -19.81 -1.33 -11.13
CA GLY A 65 -19.22 -0.22 -11.90
C GLY A 65 -17.70 -0.11 -11.79
N TYR A 66 -17.03 -1.18 -11.37
CA TYR A 66 -15.57 -1.35 -11.35
C TYR A 66 -15.21 -2.54 -12.25
N ASP A 67 -13.92 -2.83 -12.42
CA ASP A 67 -13.48 -4.02 -13.13
C ASP A 67 -12.51 -4.82 -12.26
N LEU A 68 -12.62 -6.16 -12.35
CA LEU A 68 -11.74 -7.12 -11.68
C LEU A 68 -11.03 -7.94 -12.75
N ILE A 69 -9.70 -7.88 -12.76
CA ILE A 69 -8.91 -8.64 -13.73
C ILE A 69 -8.76 -10.05 -13.17
N VAL A 70 -9.32 -11.03 -13.89
CA VAL A 70 -9.27 -12.45 -13.54
C VAL A 70 -8.68 -13.24 -14.70
N PRO A 71 -8.06 -14.40 -14.45
CA PRO A 71 -7.59 -15.29 -15.52
C PRO A 71 -8.76 -15.69 -16.44
N GLU A 72 -8.52 -15.76 -17.75
CA GLU A 72 -9.53 -16.27 -18.68
C GLU A 72 -9.83 -17.75 -18.40
N GLU A 73 -11.12 -18.13 -18.41
CA GLU A 73 -11.54 -19.52 -18.24
C GLU A 73 -11.04 -20.37 -19.39
N GLY A 74 -10.19 -21.33 -19.10
CA GLY A 74 -9.58 -22.26 -20.06
C GLY A 74 -8.14 -22.62 -19.75
N VAL A 75 -7.46 -21.82 -18.90
CA VAL A 75 -6.18 -22.18 -18.30
C VAL A 75 -6.48 -22.75 -16.92
N SER A 76 -6.72 -24.06 -16.84
CA SER A 76 -6.81 -24.75 -15.55
C SER A 76 -5.49 -24.54 -14.83
N VAL A 77 -5.52 -23.78 -13.73
CA VAL A 77 -4.46 -23.81 -12.74
C VAL A 77 -4.61 -25.14 -12.01
N ALA A 78 -4.21 -26.22 -12.67
CA ALA A 78 -3.98 -27.49 -12.00
C ALA A 78 -2.78 -27.27 -11.07
N GLU A 79 -2.90 -27.73 -9.85
CA GLU A 79 -1.84 -27.74 -8.82
C GLU A 79 -0.62 -28.59 -9.22
N ASP A 80 -0.61 -29.16 -10.42
CA ASP A 80 0.50 -29.96 -10.96
C ASP A 80 1.36 -29.08 -11.87
N ALA A 81 2.53 -28.77 -11.39
CA ALA A 81 3.65 -28.20 -12.12
C ALA A 81 4.01 -29.09 -13.31
N GLU A 82 3.65 -28.68 -14.52
CA GLU A 82 4.33 -29.07 -15.76
C GLU A 82 3.50 -28.66 -17.01
N SER A 83 3.16 -27.39 -17.18
CA SER A 83 2.80 -26.94 -18.53
C SER A 83 3.18 -25.47 -18.74
N ASP A 84 4.02 -25.27 -19.69
CA ASP A 84 4.69 -24.07 -20.19
C ASP A 84 3.72 -23.14 -20.99
N ASN A 85 2.52 -22.92 -20.46
CA ASN A 85 1.58 -21.91 -20.93
C ASN A 85 1.21 -20.98 -19.77
N ALA A 86 2.14 -20.10 -19.42
CA ALA A 86 1.82 -18.93 -18.59
C ALA A 86 0.78 -18.11 -19.36
N GLY A 87 -0.47 -18.15 -18.89
CA GLY A 87 -1.49 -17.20 -19.31
C GLY A 87 -0.97 -15.77 -19.10
N PRO A 88 -1.53 -14.76 -19.77
CA PRO A 88 -1.05 -13.39 -19.68
C PRO A 88 -0.94 -13.00 -18.21
N ASP A 89 0.26 -12.53 -17.81
CA ASP A 89 0.52 -12.10 -16.43
C ASP A 89 -0.51 -11.03 -16.08
N LEU A 90 -1.42 -11.34 -15.15
CA LEU A 90 -2.50 -10.45 -14.72
C LEU A 90 -1.97 -9.07 -14.30
N ASP A 91 -0.74 -9.03 -13.83
CA ASP A 91 -0.07 -7.79 -13.47
C ASP A 91 0.33 -6.97 -14.69
N GLU A 92 0.80 -7.61 -15.76
CA GLU A 92 1.11 -6.90 -17.00
C GLU A 92 -0.13 -6.31 -17.64
N GLU A 93 -1.23 -7.05 -17.65
CA GLU A 93 -2.51 -6.54 -18.15
C GLU A 93 -3.00 -5.37 -17.31
N ALA A 94 -2.95 -5.50 -15.98
CA ALA A 94 -3.26 -4.41 -15.05
C ALA A 94 -2.36 -3.19 -15.27
N GLU A 95 -1.07 -3.39 -15.50
CA GLU A 95 -0.12 -2.30 -15.77
C GLU A 95 -0.39 -1.62 -17.11
N ARG A 96 -0.73 -2.35 -18.15
CA ARG A 96 -1.12 -1.79 -19.46
C ARG A 96 -2.37 -0.92 -19.35
N ILE A 97 -3.39 -1.40 -18.63
CA ILE A 97 -4.63 -0.64 -18.40
C ILE A 97 -4.32 0.64 -17.60
N ARG A 98 -3.54 0.53 -16.51
CA ARG A 98 -3.12 1.68 -15.68
C ARG A 98 -2.30 2.69 -16.47
N ALA A 99 -1.37 2.25 -17.30
CA ALA A 99 -0.56 3.13 -18.15
C ALA A 99 -1.45 3.92 -19.14
N LYS A 100 -2.46 3.27 -19.73
CA LYS A 100 -3.44 3.90 -20.60
C LYS A 100 -4.29 4.92 -19.83
N GLU A 101 -4.74 4.59 -18.63
CA GLU A 101 -5.49 5.51 -17.76
C GLU A 101 -4.66 6.72 -17.35
N LEU A 102 -3.39 6.52 -16.96
CA LEU A 102 -2.47 7.60 -16.60
C LEU A 102 -2.22 8.54 -17.77
N LYS A 103 -2.07 8.00 -19.00
CA LYS A 103 -1.95 8.80 -20.22
C LYS A 103 -3.21 9.63 -20.48
N THR A 104 -4.38 9.04 -20.33
CA THR A 104 -5.66 9.75 -20.50
C THR A 104 -5.83 10.85 -19.46
N LEU A 105 -5.58 10.55 -18.16
CA LEU A 105 -5.62 11.55 -17.09
C LEU A 105 -4.66 12.72 -17.33
N ARG A 106 -3.45 12.43 -17.84
CA ARG A 106 -2.49 13.46 -18.21
C ARG A 106 -3.06 14.39 -19.29
N VAL A 107 -3.60 13.82 -20.37
CA VAL A 107 -4.16 14.61 -21.48
C VAL A 107 -5.35 15.44 -20.99
N ASP A 108 -6.30 14.82 -20.28
CA ASP A 108 -7.48 15.48 -19.73
C ASP A 108 -7.09 16.65 -18.79
N ALA A 109 -6.07 16.47 -17.94
CA ALA A 109 -5.59 17.51 -17.03
C ALA A 109 -4.97 18.70 -17.80
N PHE A 110 -4.06 18.44 -18.74
CA PHE A 110 -3.39 19.52 -19.49
C PHE A 110 -4.33 20.26 -20.42
N VAL A 111 -5.27 19.56 -21.08
CA VAL A 111 -6.32 20.19 -21.90
C VAL A 111 -7.20 21.08 -21.02
N SER A 112 -7.63 20.58 -19.85
CA SER A 112 -8.46 21.35 -18.92
C SER A 112 -7.74 22.59 -18.41
N ILE A 113 -6.44 22.51 -18.10
CA ILE A 113 -5.60 23.65 -17.67
C ILE A 113 -5.50 24.68 -18.80
N ALA A 114 -5.22 24.26 -20.02
CA ALA A 114 -5.11 25.17 -21.17
C ALA A 114 -6.42 25.94 -21.41
N VAL A 115 -7.55 25.21 -21.39
CA VAL A 115 -8.89 25.86 -21.54
C VAL A 115 -9.20 26.77 -20.36
N ALA A 116 -8.85 26.38 -19.13
CA ALA A 116 -9.03 27.19 -17.93
C ALA A 116 -8.30 28.55 -18.04
N ILE A 117 -7.06 28.53 -18.50
CA ILE A 117 -6.25 29.74 -18.71
C ILE A 117 -6.89 30.63 -19.79
N ILE A 118 -7.32 30.03 -20.91
CA ILE A 118 -8.00 30.78 -22.00
C ILE A 118 -9.28 31.44 -21.47
N LEU A 119 -10.12 30.73 -20.74
CA LEU A 119 -11.35 31.26 -20.16
C LEU A 119 -11.09 32.36 -19.13
N MET A 120 -10.04 32.18 -18.30
CA MET A 120 -9.65 33.20 -17.32
C MET A 120 -9.19 34.49 -18.02
N VAL A 121 -8.37 34.40 -19.06
CA VAL A 121 -7.96 35.56 -19.86
C VAL A 121 -9.16 36.20 -20.56
N ALA A 122 -10.04 35.36 -21.12
CA ALA A 122 -11.26 35.87 -21.78
C ALA A 122 -12.17 36.60 -20.79
N SER A 123 -12.32 36.11 -19.57
CA SER A 123 -13.10 36.74 -18.50
C SER A 123 -12.51 38.08 -18.06
N MET A 124 -11.18 38.22 -18.05
CA MET A 124 -10.50 39.46 -17.61
C MET A 124 -10.37 40.52 -18.73
N CYS A 125 -10.12 40.10 -19.96
CA CYS A 125 -9.79 41.03 -21.06
C CYS A 125 -10.99 41.49 -21.89
N PHE A 126 -12.08 40.70 -21.93
CA PHE A 126 -13.22 41.03 -22.76
C PHE A 126 -14.42 41.49 -21.92
N LYS A 127 -15.08 42.58 -22.35
CA LYS A 127 -16.31 43.06 -21.72
C LYS A 127 -17.45 42.04 -21.90
N ASP A 128 -18.43 42.09 -20.99
CA ASP A 128 -19.63 41.26 -21.08
C ASP A 128 -20.36 41.49 -22.41
N SER A 129 -20.44 40.40 -23.19
CA SER A 129 -21.17 40.39 -24.47
C SER A 129 -21.81 39.01 -24.70
N PRO A 130 -22.92 38.90 -25.41
CA PRO A 130 -23.55 37.61 -25.71
C PRO A 130 -22.61 36.64 -26.43
N ALA A 131 -21.74 37.15 -27.30
CA ALA A 131 -20.77 36.35 -28.03
C ALA A 131 -19.69 35.75 -27.09
N ARG A 132 -19.17 36.56 -26.13
CA ARG A 132 -18.23 36.08 -25.10
C ARG A 132 -18.90 35.00 -24.24
N ASN A 133 -20.14 35.23 -23.81
CA ASN A 133 -20.85 34.31 -22.95
C ASN A 133 -21.12 32.95 -23.65
N ALA A 134 -21.51 32.98 -24.93
CA ALA A 134 -21.65 31.80 -25.77
C ALA A 134 -20.33 31.04 -25.93
N LEU A 135 -19.21 31.75 -26.14
CA LEU A 135 -17.88 31.16 -26.21
C LEU A 135 -17.48 30.49 -24.89
N MET A 136 -17.77 31.12 -23.73
CA MET A 136 -17.48 30.55 -22.41
C MET A 136 -18.27 29.27 -22.17
N VAL A 137 -19.54 29.20 -22.55
CA VAL A 137 -20.35 27.97 -22.48
C VAL A 137 -19.76 26.89 -23.39
N ALA A 138 -19.49 27.25 -24.67
CA ALA A 138 -19.00 26.30 -25.66
C ALA A 138 -17.63 25.70 -25.31
N ALA A 139 -16.74 26.48 -24.68
CA ALA A 139 -15.42 26.01 -24.27
C ALA A 139 -15.43 25.26 -22.93
N SER A 140 -16.31 25.64 -21.99
CA SER A 140 -16.39 25.02 -20.66
C SER A 140 -17.12 23.67 -20.68
N ALA A 141 -18.17 23.49 -21.44
CA ALA A 141 -18.96 22.27 -21.48
C ALA A 141 -18.15 21.02 -21.88
N PRO A 142 -17.31 21.04 -22.92
CA PRO A 142 -16.47 19.89 -23.25
C PRO A 142 -15.49 19.52 -22.14
N VAL A 143 -14.94 20.48 -21.40
CA VAL A 143 -14.05 20.22 -20.28
C VAL A 143 -14.82 19.62 -19.11
N VAL A 144 -15.91 20.23 -18.71
CA VAL A 144 -16.71 19.77 -17.56
C VAL A 144 -17.29 18.38 -17.81
N PHE A 145 -17.92 18.14 -18.95
CA PHE A 145 -18.61 16.88 -19.25
C PHE A 145 -17.78 15.88 -20.07
N GLY A 146 -16.74 16.33 -20.76
CA GLY A 146 -15.81 15.48 -21.52
C GLY A 146 -14.63 15.02 -20.65
N CYS A 147 -13.76 15.95 -20.24
CA CYS A 147 -12.62 15.62 -19.38
C CYS A 147 -13.07 15.21 -17.96
N GLY A 148 -14.11 15.89 -17.43
CA GLY A 148 -14.70 15.61 -16.11
C GLY A 148 -15.70 14.44 -16.07
N ARG A 149 -15.97 13.75 -17.20
CA ARG A 149 -16.99 12.68 -17.31
C ARG A 149 -16.89 11.59 -16.22
N ARG A 150 -15.67 11.30 -15.76
CA ARG A 150 -15.41 10.29 -14.71
C ARG A 150 -16.06 10.70 -13.39
N PHE A 151 -16.02 11.97 -13.02
CA PHE A 151 -16.60 12.46 -11.76
C PHE A 151 -18.11 12.28 -11.75
N PHE A 152 -18.79 12.68 -12.84
CA PHE A 152 -20.24 12.55 -12.96
C PHE A 152 -20.67 11.09 -13.06
N GLY A 153 -19.95 10.25 -13.83
CA GLY A 153 -20.23 8.83 -13.95
C GLY A 153 -20.09 8.09 -12.62
N ASN A 154 -19.01 8.35 -11.89
CA ASN A 154 -18.78 7.73 -10.58
C ASN A 154 -19.77 8.25 -9.52
N ALA A 155 -20.05 9.56 -9.51
CA ALA A 155 -21.05 10.14 -8.61
C ALA A 155 -22.44 9.52 -8.82
N TRP A 156 -22.86 9.35 -10.08
CA TRP A 156 -24.14 8.73 -10.42
C TRP A 156 -24.21 7.27 -9.95
N LYS A 157 -23.13 6.50 -10.18
CA LYS A 157 -23.05 5.12 -9.70
C LYS A 157 -23.09 5.04 -8.17
N GLN A 158 -22.39 5.95 -7.48
CA GLN A 158 -22.39 6.02 -6.01
C GLN A 158 -23.78 6.35 -5.46
N LEU A 159 -24.47 7.34 -6.02
CA LEU A 159 -25.81 7.75 -5.60
C LEU A 159 -26.86 6.65 -5.78
N ARG A 160 -26.82 5.91 -6.91
CA ARG A 160 -27.73 4.78 -7.15
C ARG A 160 -27.65 3.70 -6.07
N HIS A 161 -26.53 3.61 -5.37
CA HIS A 161 -26.30 2.61 -4.32
C HIS A 161 -26.26 3.21 -2.90
N GLY A 162 -26.81 4.42 -2.74
CA GLY A 162 -26.92 5.08 -1.44
C GLY A 162 -25.59 5.46 -0.78
N SER A 163 -24.52 5.59 -1.57
CA SER A 163 -23.21 6.02 -1.08
C SER A 163 -22.83 7.37 -1.70
N ALA A 164 -22.00 8.13 -0.99
CA ALA A 164 -21.44 9.37 -1.47
C ALA A 164 -19.93 9.37 -1.24
N GLY A 165 -19.17 9.84 -2.20
CA GLY A 165 -17.71 9.88 -2.13
C GLY A 165 -17.14 11.18 -2.67
N MET A 166 -15.84 11.20 -2.87
CA MET A 166 -15.12 12.34 -3.42
C MET A 166 -15.70 12.79 -4.78
N ASP A 167 -15.94 11.84 -5.68
CA ASP A 167 -16.47 12.15 -7.02
C ASP A 167 -17.85 12.80 -6.94
N THR A 168 -18.66 12.47 -5.91
CA THR A 168 -19.94 13.13 -5.64
C THR A 168 -19.77 14.60 -5.28
N LEU A 169 -18.80 14.91 -4.38
CA LEU A 169 -18.53 16.31 -3.99
C LEU A 169 -18.03 17.13 -5.17
N VAL A 170 -17.13 16.57 -5.98
CA VAL A 170 -16.60 17.22 -7.19
C VAL A 170 -17.70 17.45 -8.21
N ALA A 171 -18.51 16.43 -8.51
CA ALA A 171 -19.61 16.52 -9.47
C ALA A 171 -20.64 17.57 -9.04
N LEU A 172 -20.99 17.64 -7.75
CA LEU A 172 -21.87 18.67 -7.20
C LEU A 172 -21.25 20.06 -7.34
N SER A 173 -20.00 20.24 -6.95
CA SER A 173 -19.32 21.54 -6.98
C SER A 173 -19.22 22.10 -8.40
N VAL A 174 -18.71 21.28 -9.32
CA VAL A 174 -18.53 21.65 -10.73
C VAL A 174 -19.90 21.84 -11.42
N GLY A 175 -20.85 20.92 -11.14
CA GLY A 175 -22.18 20.95 -11.69
C GLY A 175 -22.97 22.19 -11.23
N ILE A 176 -22.97 22.51 -9.94
CA ILE A 176 -23.64 23.71 -9.40
C ILE A 176 -23.05 24.98 -10.03
N SER A 177 -21.70 25.10 -10.06
CA SER A 177 -21.03 26.28 -10.62
C SER A 177 -21.33 26.45 -12.11
N PHE A 178 -21.34 25.35 -12.87
CA PHE A 178 -21.66 25.36 -14.29
C PHE A 178 -23.15 25.72 -14.56
N LEU A 179 -24.08 25.03 -13.88
CA LEU A 179 -25.51 25.23 -14.04
C LEU A 179 -25.95 26.65 -13.60
N PHE A 180 -25.34 27.13 -12.50
CA PHE A 180 -25.59 28.50 -12.05
C PHE A 180 -25.15 29.52 -13.10
N SER A 181 -23.98 29.35 -13.68
CA SER A 181 -23.48 30.23 -14.75
C SER A 181 -24.31 30.12 -16.02
N LEU A 182 -24.75 28.92 -16.38
CA LEU A 182 -25.63 28.68 -17.52
C LEU A 182 -26.99 29.37 -17.34
N PHE A 183 -27.58 29.26 -16.13
CA PHE A 183 -28.81 29.94 -15.77
C PHE A 183 -28.66 31.47 -15.94
N ASN A 184 -27.52 32.04 -15.51
CA ASN A 184 -27.27 33.49 -15.64
C ASN A 184 -27.11 33.93 -17.09
N VAL A 185 -26.63 33.09 -17.98
CA VAL A 185 -26.55 33.36 -19.43
C VAL A 185 -27.93 33.28 -20.08
N LEU A 186 -28.75 32.30 -19.71
CA LEU A 186 -30.08 32.07 -20.30
C LEU A 186 -31.14 33.06 -19.80
N PHE A 187 -31.03 33.48 -18.53
CA PHE A 187 -31.99 34.34 -17.86
C PHE A 187 -31.34 35.59 -17.24
N PRO A 188 -30.69 36.46 -18.03
CA PRO A 188 -29.93 37.61 -17.53
C PRO A 188 -30.80 38.65 -16.81
N SER A 189 -32.08 38.76 -17.18
CA SER A 189 -33.03 39.68 -16.56
C SER A 189 -33.52 39.26 -15.18
N PHE A 190 -33.39 37.99 -14.83
CA PHE A 190 -33.87 37.46 -13.53
C PHE A 190 -33.21 38.18 -12.35
N TRP A 191 -31.90 38.29 -12.35
CA TRP A 191 -31.15 38.96 -11.27
C TRP A 191 -31.26 40.48 -11.36
N ALA A 192 -31.30 41.03 -12.57
CA ALA A 192 -31.47 42.46 -12.77
C ALA A 192 -32.82 42.97 -12.22
N SER A 193 -33.90 42.19 -12.34
CA SER A 193 -35.21 42.52 -11.75
C SER A 193 -35.21 42.52 -10.22
N HIS A 194 -34.24 41.85 -9.60
CA HIS A 194 -34.02 41.82 -8.15
C HIS A 194 -32.88 42.74 -7.69
N GLY A 195 -32.40 43.64 -8.55
CA GLY A 195 -31.31 44.58 -8.21
C GLY A 195 -29.92 43.97 -8.05
N LEU A 196 -29.75 42.73 -8.49
CA LEU A 196 -28.51 41.97 -8.32
C LEU A 196 -27.77 41.76 -9.64
N LYS A 197 -26.44 41.77 -9.59
CA LYS A 197 -25.58 41.34 -10.70
C LYS A 197 -25.04 39.95 -10.39
N ALA A 198 -25.49 38.94 -11.11
CA ALA A 198 -24.90 37.60 -11.01
C ALA A 198 -23.75 37.47 -12.00
N GLY A 199 -22.57 37.14 -11.48
CA GLY A 199 -21.40 36.86 -12.30
C GLY A 199 -21.49 35.52 -13.02
N LEU A 200 -20.62 35.32 -13.99
CA LEU A 200 -20.40 34.01 -14.63
C LEU A 200 -19.21 33.34 -13.96
N TYR A 201 -19.31 32.03 -13.75
CA TYR A 201 -18.31 31.21 -13.02
C TYR A 201 -17.90 29.98 -13.84
N PHE A 202 -17.97 30.06 -15.17
CA PHE A 202 -17.51 28.96 -16.06
C PHE A 202 -16.02 28.68 -15.90
N GLU A 203 -15.21 29.74 -15.78
CA GLU A 203 -13.78 29.62 -15.49
C GLU A 203 -13.51 28.88 -14.17
N SER A 204 -14.35 29.13 -13.15
CA SER A 204 -14.23 28.42 -11.87
C SER A 204 -14.52 26.93 -12.01
N SER A 205 -15.60 26.55 -12.74
CA SER A 205 -15.95 25.15 -12.99
C SER A 205 -14.85 24.41 -13.73
N VAL A 206 -14.28 25.04 -14.77
CA VAL A 206 -13.16 24.44 -15.55
C VAL A 206 -11.88 24.38 -14.72
N MET A 207 -11.57 25.41 -13.94
CA MET A 207 -10.38 25.45 -13.09
C MET A 207 -10.44 24.39 -11.97
N ILE A 208 -11.60 24.21 -11.33
CA ILE A 208 -11.82 23.13 -10.34
C ILE A 208 -11.57 21.78 -11.01
N THR A 209 -12.17 21.53 -12.17
CA THR A 209 -11.98 20.29 -12.94
C THR A 209 -10.50 20.08 -13.27
N ALA A 210 -9.81 21.12 -13.74
CA ALA A 210 -8.39 21.08 -14.11
C ALA A 210 -7.48 20.76 -12.92
N PHE A 211 -7.67 21.43 -11.77
CA PHE A 211 -6.85 21.16 -10.58
C PHE A 211 -7.10 19.78 -9.99
N ILE A 212 -8.34 19.30 -10.01
CA ILE A 212 -8.66 17.95 -9.52
C ILE A 212 -8.06 16.88 -10.44
N LEU A 213 -8.17 17.05 -11.77
CA LEU A 213 -7.54 16.13 -12.72
C LEU A 213 -6.01 16.14 -12.61
N LEU A 214 -5.40 17.32 -12.44
CA LEU A 214 -3.97 17.45 -12.19
C LEU A 214 -3.56 16.76 -10.90
N GLY A 215 -4.29 16.99 -9.82
CA GLY A 215 -4.05 16.34 -8.53
C GLY A 215 -4.11 14.81 -8.65
N ARG A 216 -5.14 14.28 -9.33
CA ARG A 216 -5.27 12.85 -9.60
C ARG A 216 -4.14 12.27 -10.46
N TRP A 217 -3.75 12.99 -11.50
CA TRP A 217 -2.62 12.55 -12.33
C TRP A 217 -1.32 12.49 -11.53
N LEU A 218 -1.03 13.52 -10.72
CA LEU A 218 0.15 13.54 -9.85
C LEU A 218 0.10 12.42 -8.79
N GLU A 219 -1.08 12.18 -8.21
CA GLU A 219 -1.34 11.10 -7.26
C GLU A 219 -1.05 9.73 -7.88
N GLU A 220 -1.65 9.41 -9.05
CA GLU A 220 -1.43 8.14 -9.73
C GLU A 220 0.04 7.97 -10.16
N LYS A 221 0.68 9.04 -10.65
CA LYS A 221 2.10 9.01 -10.96
C LYS A 221 2.96 8.71 -9.73
N ALA A 222 2.62 9.25 -8.58
CA ALA A 222 3.35 9.03 -7.34
C ALA A 222 3.09 7.65 -6.74
N LYS A 223 1.88 7.08 -6.86
CA LYS A 223 1.57 5.69 -6.50
C LYS A 223 2.45 4.68 -7.25
N HIS A 224 2.73 4.92 -8.53
CA HIS A 224 3.69 4.10 -9.28
C HIS A 224 5.08 4.05 -8.62
N GLY A 225 5.47 5.11 -7.92
CA GLY A 225 6.71 5.13 -7.14
C GLY A 225 6.69 4.17 -5.94
N THR A 226 5.55 3.98 -5.27
CA THR A 226 5.49 3.15 -4.05
C THR A 226 5.62 1.65 -4.34
N THR A 227 5.24 1.18 -5.54
CA THR A 227 5.34 -0.23 -5.97
C THR A 227 6.65 -0.56 -6.69
N ALA A 228 7.59 0.38 -6.82
CA ALA A 228 8.84 0.17 -7.55
C ALA A 228 9.73 -0.92 -6.93
N SER A 229 9.66 -1.13 -5.61
CA SER A 229 10.43 -2.19 -4.93
C SER A 229 9.99 -3.58 -5.38
N LEU A 230 8.68 -3.82 -5.50
CA LEU A 230 8.14 -5.09 -6.02
C LEU A 230 8.56 -5.33 -7.48
N ARG A 231 8.52 -4.28 -8.31
CA ARG A 231 8.99 -4.37 -9.70
C ARG A 231 10.48 -4.69 -9.79
N ALA A 232 11.29 -4.07 -8.94
CA ALA A 232 12.73 -4.36 -8.90
C ALA A 232 12.99 -5.83 -8.56
N LEU A 233 12.26 -6.41 -7.60
CA LEU A 233 12.36 -7.83 -7.28
C LEU A 233 11.90 -8.72 -8.44
N LYS A 234 10.79 -8.38 -9.10
CA LYS A 234 10.28 -9.15 -10.25
C LYS A 234 11.25 -9.10 -11.43
N GLN A 235 11.94 -7.98 -11.68
CA GLN A 235 12.95 -7.85 -12.74
C GLN A 235 14.19 -8.71 -12.52
N LEU A 236 14.44 -9.18 -11.29
CA LEU A 236 15.54 -10.10 -10.99
C LEU A 236 15.19 -11.55 -11.36
N GLN A 237 13.93 -11.87 -11.63
CA GLN A 237 13.50 -13.21 -11.99
C GLN A 237 13.89 -13.51 -13.44
N PRO A 238 14.84 -14.43 -13.70
CA PRO A 238 15.26 -14.74 -15.05
C PRO A 238 14.20 -15.59 -15.76
N GLU A 239 13.91 -15.26 -17.01
CA GLU A 239 13.08 -16.10 -17.89
C GLU A 239 13.96 -17.16 -18.56
N VAL A 240 14.07 -18.32 -17.97
CA VAL A 240 14.83 -19.44 -18.55
C VAL A 240 13.92 -20.67 -18.63
N LYS A 241 13.87 -21.26 -19.82
CA LYS A 241 13.18 -22.54 -20.06
C LYS A 241 14.09 -23.68 -19.69
N CYS A 242 13.90 -24.23 -18.49
CA CYS A 242 14.62 -25.41 -18.00
C CYS A 242 13.68 -26.23 -17.12
N ALA A 243 13.96 -27.53 -17.01
CA ALA A 243 13.25 -28.46 -16.15
C ALA A 243 14.02 -28.73 -14.85
N VAL A 244 13.31 -29.22 -13.84
CA VAL A 244 13.94 -29.70 -12.61
C VAL A 244 14.88 -30.87 -12.94
N GLY A 245 16.12 -30.81 -12.45
CA GLY A 245 17.18 -31.79 -12.74
C GLY A 245 18.16 -31.37 -13.82
N ASP A 246 17.85 -30.35 -14.64
CA ASP A 246 18.78 -29.84 -15.64
C ASP A 246 20.02 -29.23 -15.02
N VAL A 247 21.17 -29.39 -15.69
CA VAL A 247 22.43 -28.79 -15.29
C VAL A 247 22.73 -27.58 -16.17
N LEU A 248 22.66 -26.40 -15.57
CA LEU A 248 22.89 -25.13 -16.22
C LEU A 248 24.30 -24.61 -15.97
N THR A 249 24.92 -24.01 -16.98
CA THR A 249 26.20 -23.33 -16.85
C THR A 249 25.96 -21.85 -16.68
N VAL A 250 26.40 -21.28 -15.56
CA VAL A 250 26.27 -19.85 -15.26
C VAL A 250 27.67 -19.21 -15.31
N GLU A 251 27.85 -18.30 -16.25
CA GLU A 251 29.11 -17.57 -16.42
C GLU A 251 29.27 -16.44 -15.39
N PRO A 252 30.50 -15.95 -15.14
CA PRO A 252 30.74 -14.81 -14.27
C PRO A 252 29.97 -13.56 -14.71
N GLY A 253 29.34 -12.86 -13.77
CA GLY A 253 28.57 -11.65 -14.00
C GLY A 253 27.12 -11.89 -14.44
N PHE A 254 26.71 -13.14 -14.68
CA PHE A 254 25.32 -13.46 -15.05
C PHE A 254 24.47 -13.84 -13.85
N PRO A 255 23.16 -13.54 -13.90
CA PRO A 255 22.23 -13.99 -12.86
C PRO A 255 22.04 -15.51 -12.90
N ILE A 256 21.92 -16.13 -11.73
CA ILE A 256 21.59 -17.54 -11.56
C ILE A 256 20.09 -17.69 -11.86
N PRO A 257 19.70 -18.57 -12.82
CA PRO A 257 18.32 -18.60 -13.31
C PRO A 257 17.36 -19.48 -12.48
N VAL A 258 17.88 -20.34 -11.59
CA VAL A 258 17.12 -21.36 -10.86
C VAL A 258 17.58 -21.48 -9.42
N ASP A 259 16.73 -22.01 -8.56
CA ASP A 259 17.21 -22.52 -7.28
C ASP A 259 17.78 -23.92 -7.49
N GLY A 260 18.96 -24.16 -6.95
CA GLY A 260 19.63 -25.43 -7.17
C GLY A 260 20.89 -25.63 -6.35
N VAL A 261 21.63 -26.66 -6.71
CA VAL A 261 22.90 -27.04 -6.06
C VAL A 261 24.04 -26.95 -7.05
N VAL A 262 25.14 -26.36 -6.62
CA VAL A 262 26.38 -26.33 -7.42
C VAL A 262 26.93 -27.75 -7.59
N VAL A 263 27.05 -28.22 -8.83
CA VAL A 263 27.62 -29.52 -9.19
C VAL A 263 29.12 -29.42 -9.34
N SER A 264 29.62 -28.33 -9.96
CA SER A 264 31.06 -28.07 -10.13
C SER A 264 31.35 -26.58 -10.28
N GLY A 265 32.54 -26.19 -9.89
CA GLY A 265 33.00 -24.81 -9.85
C GLY A 265 33.03 -24.26 -8.42
N GLU A 266 33.77 -23.15 -8.25
CA GLU A 266 33.80 -22.35 -7.03
C GLU A 266 33.81 -20.88 -7.42
N SER A 267 32.84 -20.13 -6.88
CA SER A 267 32.67 -18.71 -7.20
C SER A 267 32.13 -17.94 -6.01
N LYS A 268 32.36 -16.63 -6.00
CA LYS A 268 31.67 -15.69 -5.11
C LYS A 268 30.34 -15.33 -5.74
N VAL A 269 29.25 -15.55 -5.02
CA VAL A 269 27.88 -15.22 -5.48
C VAL A 269 27.35 -14.06 -4.66
N ASP A 270 26.87 -13.03 -5.35
CA ASP A 270 26.20 -11.89 -4.73
C ASP A 270 24.72 -12.26 -4.49
N GLU A 271 24.36 -12.43 -3.23
CA GLU A 271 23.00 -12.72 -2.79
C GLU A 271 22.28 -11.49 -2.23
N SER A 272 22.86 -10.29 -2.36
CA SER A 272 22.36 -9.05 -1.75
C SER A 272 20.92 -8.70 -2.16
N ALA A 273 20.51 -9.07 -3.37
CA ALA A 273 19.16 -8.85 -3.89
C ALA A 273 18.08 -9.63 -3.09
N LEU A 274 18.44 -10.76 -2.49
CA LEU A 274 17.55 -11.59 -1.68
C LEU A 274 17.73 -11.36 -0.18
N THR A 275 18.97 -11.35 0.28
CA THR A 275 19.31 -11.32 1.72
C THR A 275 19.46 -9.88 2.25
N GLY A 276 19.69 -8.92 1.37
CA GLY A 276 20.06 -7.55 1.74
C GLY A 276 21.49 -7.41 2.30
N GLU A 277 22.32 -8.46 2.20
CA GLU A 277 23.72 -8.45 2.64
C GLU A 277 24.65 -8.16 1.47
N SER A 278 25.50 -7.14 1.59
CA SER A 278 26.38 -6.71 0.49
C SER A 278 27.64 -7.57 0.33
N VAL A 279 27.91 -8.53 1.22
CA VAL A 279 29.12 -9.36 1.17
C VAL A 279 28.84 -10.63 0.35
N PRO A 280 29.54 -10.82 -0.80
CA PRO A 280 29.35 -12.03 -1.60
C PRO A 280 29.75 -13.31 -0.86
N VAL A 281 28.96 -14.36 -1.05
CA VAL A 281 29.14 -15.68 -0.39
C VAL A 281 29.90 -16.61 -1.34
N ILE A 282 30.90 -17.33 -0.81
CA ILE A 282 31.62 -18.35 -1.58
C ILE A 282 30.71 -19.58 -1.72
N LYS A 283 30.47 -20.00 -2.96
CA LYS A 283 29.73 -21.21 -3.31
C LYS A 283 30.67 -22.21 -4.00
N SER A 284 30.67 -23.44 -3.50
CA SER A 284 31.44 -24.55 -4.03
C SER A 284 30.52 -25.75 -4.29
N SER A 285 31.06 -26.85 -4.80
CA SER A 285 30.28 -28.07 -5.06
C SER A 285 29.48 -28.50 -3.82
N GLY A 286 28.20 -28.74 -3.97
CA GLY A 286 27.24 -29.04 -2.89
C GLY A 286 26.58 -27.81 -2.26
N SER A 287 27.02 -26.59 -2.54
CA SER A 287 26.40 -25.36 -2.03
C SER A 287 25.08 -25.06 -2.74
N LYS A 288 24.07 -24.62 -1.97
CA LYS A 288 22.80 -24.12 -2.54
C LYS A 288 22.99 -22.74 -3.14
N VAL A 289 22.35 -22.49 -4.27
CA VAL A 289 22.26 -21.20 -4.96
C VAL A 289 20.81 -20.89 -5.29
N TYR A 290 20.48 -19.62 -5.46
CA TYR A 290 19.12 -19.14 -5.60
C TYR A 290 18.94 -18.31 -6.87
N ALA A 291 17.76 -18.42 -7.49
CA ALA A 291 17.38 -17.61 -8.64
C ALA A 291 17.44 -16.11 -8.32
N GLY A 292 17.92 -15.31 -9.29
CA GLY A 292 18.05 -13.85 -9.15
C GLY A 292 19.30 -13.38 -8.42
N THR A 293 20.14 -14.28 -7.89
CA THR A 293 21.47 -13.95 -7.38
C THR A 293 22.49 -13.86 -8.51
N THR A 294 23.58 -13.11 -8.35
CA THR A 294 24.56 -12.88 -9.42
C THR A 294 25.84 -13.68 -9.17
N ASN A 295 26.23 -14.50 -10.15
CA ASN A 295 27.49 -15.22 -10.13
C ASN A 295 28.67 -14.25 -10.34
N GLY A 296 29.69 -14.32 -9.52
CA GLY A 296 30.79 -13.33 -9.51
C GLY A 296 32.02 -13.71 -10.32
N SER A 297 32.86 -14.60 -9.80
CA SER A 297 34.27 -14.70 -10.21
C SER A 297 34.61 -15.84 -11.17
N ALA A 298 33.84 -16.92 -11.17
CA ALA A 298 34.13 -18.12 -11.97
C ALA A 298 32.84 -18.79 -12.45
N THR A 299 32.95 -19.62 -13.49
CA THR A 299 31.82 -20.38 -14.03
C THR A 299 31.34 -21.43 -13.03
N LEU A 300 30.03 -21.46 -12.78
CA LEU A 300 29.36 -22.46 -11.97
C LEU A 300 28.50 -23.38 -12.83
N LYS A 301 28.48 -24.68 -12.52
CA LYS A 301 27.47 -25.61 -13.04
C LYS A 301 26.48 -25.89 -11.92
N VAL A 302 25.21 -25.54 -12.18
CA VAL A 302 24.11 -25.61 -11.20
C VAL A 302 23.09 -26.62 -11.68
N ARG A 303 22.73 -27.60 -10.84
CA ARG A 303 21.60 -28.50 -11.08
C ARG A 303 20.34 -27.86 -10.51
N ALA A 304 19.33 -27.68 -11.37
CA ALA A 304 18.04 -27.09 -10.98
C ALA A 304 17.27 -28.01 -10.02
N GLU A 305 16.87 -27.48 -8.88
CA GLU A 305 15.96 -28.12 -7.90
C GLU A 305 14.57 -27.49 -7.95
N LYS A 306 14.49 -26.17 -8.18
CA LYS A 306 13.23 -25.44 -8.35
C LYS A 306 13.37 -24.45 -9.52
N VAL A 307 12.31 -24.33 -10.31
CA VAL A 307 12.29 -23.49 -11.52
C VAL A 307 11.06 -22.60 -11.55
N GLY A 308 11.13 -21.47 -12.24
CA GLY A 308 10.00 -20.58 -12.47
C GLY A 308 9.33 -20.10 -11.17
N ASN A 309 8.02 -20.35 -11.06
CA ASN A 309 7.23 -19.94 -9.88
C ASN A 309 7.54 -20.72 -8.60
N GLY A 310 8.27 -21.83 -8.68
CA GLY A 310 8.69 -22.61 -7.52
C GLY A 310 9.94 -22.08 -6.83
N THR A 311 10.61 -21.08 -7.38
CA THR A 311 11.84 -20.51 -6.81
C THR A 311 11.60 -19.67 -5.55
N LEU A 312 12.62 -19.55 -4.71
CA LEU A 312 12.58 -18.70 -3.51
C LEU A 312 12.22 -17.25 -3.87
N LEU A 313 12.82 -16.72 -4.93
CA LEU A 313 12.54 -15.36 -5.40
C LEU A 313 11.06 -15.17 -5.77
N ALA A 314 10.45 -16.12 -6.48
CA ALA A 314 9.02 -16.09 -6.82
C ALA A 314 8.17 -16.10 -5.54
N GLY A 315 8.47 -16.95 -4.58
CA GLY A 315 7.79 -16.98 -3.28
C GLY A 315 7.92 -15.66 -2.50
N ILE A 316 9.08 -14.99 -2.58
CA ILE A 316 9.28 -13.66 -1.99
C ILE A 316 8.37 -12.62 -2.66
N VAL A 317 8.33 -12.60 -4.00
CA VAL A 317 7.49 -11.68 -4.77
C VAL A 317 6.01 -11.87 -4.40
N ASP A 318 5.54 -13.11 -4.29
CA ASP A 318 4.16 -13.41 -3.92
C ASP A 318 3.84 -12.96 -2.48
N LYS A 319 4.71 -13.24 -1.51
CA LYS A 319 4.52 -12.78 -0.12
C LYS A 319 4.51 -11.25 0.00
N VAL A 320 5.36 -10.56 -0.73
CA VAL A 320 5.35 -9.07 -0.77
C VAL A 320 4.06 -8.55 -1.41
N ARG A 321 3.57 -9.22 -2.46
CA ARG A 321 2.29 -8.89 -3.10
C ARG A 321 1.12 -9.08 -2.13
N ASP A 322 1.09 -10.19 -1.41
CA ASP A 322 0.05 -10.48 -0.41
C ASP A 322 0.04 -9.42 0.70
N ALA A 323 1.22 -9.10 1.23
CA ALA A 323 1.36 -8.07 2.25
C ALA A 323 0.87 -6.69 1.76
N GLN A 324 1.19 -6.31 0.52
CA GLN A 324 0.74 -5.05 -0.07
C GLN A 324 -0.76 -5.04 -0.37
N GLY A 325 -1.39 -6.19 -0.54
CA GLY A 325 -2.85 -6.35 -0.70
C GLY A 325 -3.62 -6.26 0.61
N SER A 326 -2.97 -6.50 1.75
CA SER A 326 -3.59 -6.50 3.06
C SER A 326 -3.89 -5.09 3.58
N LYS A 327 -4.82 -4.96 4.53
CA LYS A 327 -5.17 -3.69 5.18
C LYS A 327 -4.76 -3.71 6.65
N ALA A 328 -4.08 -2.64 7.09
CA ALA A 328 -3.82 -2.42 8.50
C ALA A 328 -5.09 -1.97 9.26
N ARG A 329 -5.18 -2.29 10.55
CA ARG A 329 -6.31 -1.91 11.42
C ARG A 329 -6.59 -0.41 11.42
N ILE A 330 -5.56 0.43 11.37
CA ILE A 330 -5.71 1.89 11.31
C ILE A 330 -6.45 2.32 10.03
N GLN A 331 -6.27 1.62 8.92
CA GLN A 331 -6.94 1.93 7.66
C GLN A 331 -8.45 1.71 7.75
N HIS A 332 -8.90 0.65 8.41
CA HIS A 332 -10.33 0.42 8.65
C HIS A 332 -10.98 1.57 9.44
N THR A 333 -10.26 2.14 10.41
CA THR A 333 -10.73 3.30 11.17
C THR A 333 -10.84 4.54 10.29
N VAL A 334 -9.84 4.80 9.47
CA VAL A 334 -9.82 5.91 8.51
C VAL A 334 -10.97 5.79 7.50
N ASP A 335 -11.23 4.60 6.97
CA ASP A 335 -12.33 4.35 6.02
C ASP A 335 -13.70 4.62 6.65
N LYS A 336 -13.93 4.23 7.91
CA LYS A 336 -15.15 4.54 8.67
C LYS A 336 -15.34 6.05 8.84
N VAL A 337 -14.28 6.77 9.21
CA VAL A 337 -14.32 8.23 9.36
C VAL A 337 -14.67 8.88 8.02
N ALA A 338 -14.05 8.46 6.92
CA ALA A 338 -14.30 8.98 5.59
C ALA A 338 -15.76 8.76 5.13
N ALA A 339 -16.37 7.64 5.46
CA ALA A 339 -17.76 7.33 5.11
C ALA A 339 -18.78 8.27 5.79
N VAL A 340 -18.51 8.71 7.02
CA VAL A 340 -19.35 9.67 7.75
C VAL A 340 -19.07 11.10 7.33
N PHE A 341 -17.82 11.42 7.00
CA PHE A 341 -17.37 12.77 6.71
C PHE A 341 -18.08 13.39 5.50
N VAL A 342 -18.24 12.64 4.40
CA VAL A 342 -18.84 13.17 3.16
C VAL A 342 -20.30 13.62 3.34
N PRO A 343 -21.21 12.83 3.94
CA PRO A 343 -22.58 13.30 4.24
C PRO A 343 -22.60 14.53 5.15
N VAL A 344 -21.75 14.57 6.16
CA VAL A 344 -21.65 15.73 7.07
C VAL A 344 -21.26 17.00 6.30
N ILE A 345 -20.28 16.92 5.42
CA ILE A 345 -19.84 18.07 4.60
C ILE A 345 -20.94 18.55 3.65
N VAL A 346 -21.71 17.65 3.06
CA VAL A 346 -22.87 18.03 2.24
C VAL A 346 -23.88 18.81 3.09
N GLY A 347 -24.13 18.36 4.32
CA GLY A 347 -24.96 19.07 5.29
C GLY A 347 -24.43 20.45 5.65
N VAL A 348 -23.11 20.57 5.91
CA VAL A 348 -22.44 21.86 6.19
C VAL A 348 -22.55 22.81 4.99
N ALA A 349 -22.33 22.32 3.78
CA ALA A 349 -22.45 23.14 2.57
C ALA A 349 -23.87 23.65 2.37
N LEU A 350 -24.89 22.80 2.60
CA LEU A 350 -26.29 23.21 2.53
C LEU A 350 -26.62 24.23 3.62
N LEU A 351 -26.17 24.02 4.85
CA LEU A 351 -26.36 24.97 5.95
C LEU A 351 -25.67 26.30 5.64
N THR A 352 -24.44 26.28 5.12
CA THR A 352 -23.71 27.46 4.68
C THR A 352 -24.52 28.24 3.62
N PHE A 353 -25.04 27.55 2.62
CA PHE A 353 -25.90 28.16 1.60
C PHE A 353 -27.12 28.84 2.23
N LEU A 354 -27.85 28.13 3.10
CA LEU A 354 -29.07 28.64 3.74
C LEU A 354 -28.77 29.86 4.63
N ILE A 355 -27.69 29.83 5.42
CA ILE A 355 -27.31 30.96 6.27
C ILE A 355 -27.05 32.23 5.40
N TRP A 356 -26.25 32.09 4.33
CA TRP A 356 -25.94 33.20 3.46
C TRP A 356 -27.20 33.71 2.72
N ALA A 357 -28.05 32.81 2.23
CA ALA A 357 -29.26 33.14 1.51
C ALA A 357 -30.29 33.88 2.38
N LEU A 358 -30.37 33.55 3.67
CA LEU A 358 -31.35 34.13 4.61
C LEU A 358 -30.80 35.34 5.39
N ALA A 359 -29.52 35.32 5.74
CA ALA A 359 -28.91 36.36 6.59
C ALA A 359 -28.44 37.61 5.80
N VAL A 360 -28.17 37.48 4.51
CA VAL A 360 -27.66 38.57 3.67
C VAL A 360 -28.72 38.97 2.61
N PRO A 361 -29.45 40.07 2.80
CA PRO A 361 -30.56 40.46 1.89
C PRO A 361 -30.10 40.67 0.45
N ASP A 362 -28.96 41.35 0.25
CA ASP A 362 -28.46 41.71 -1.09
C ASP A 362 -27.33 40.77 -1.54
N GLY A 363 -27.63 39.89 -2.49
CA GLY A 363 -26.66 38.98 -3.10
C GLY A 363 -26.32 37.77 -2.24
N GLY A 364 -27.04 37.52 -1.13
CA GLY A 364 -26.80 36.38 -0.23
C GLY A 364 -26.89 35.03 -0.91
N VAL A 365 -27.81 34.86 -1.85
CA VAL A 365 -27.95 33.63 -2.63
C VAL A 365 -26.67 33.34 -3.46
N VAL A 366 -26.14 34.36 -4.15
CA VAL A 366 -24.93 34.21 -4.98
C VAL A 366 -23.73 33.89 -4.11
N LYS A 367 -23.54 34.65 -3.00
CA LYS A 367 -22.45 34.38 -2.03
C LYS A 367 -22.61 33.03 -1.38
N GLY A 368 -23.81 32.62 -1.03
CA GLY A 368 -24.14 31.33 -0.47
C GLY A 368 -23.78 30.14 -1.39
N ILE A 369 -24.11 30.27 -2.69
CA ILE A 369 -23.72 29.26 -3.69
C ILE A 369 -22.18 29.12 -3.75
N LEU A 370 -21.45 30.24 -3.84
CA LEU A 370 -20.00 30.24 -3.91
C LEU A 370 -19.35 29.69 -2.65
N ALA A 371 -19.85 30.08 -1.47
CA ALA A 371 -19.37 29.57 -0.21
C ALA A 371 -19.63 28.05 -0.06
N ALA A 372 -20.86 27.61 -0.42
CA ALA A 372 -21.20 26.18 -0.40
C ALA A 372 -20.34 25.35 -1.36
N VAL A 373 -20.12 25.86 -2.59
CA VAL A 373 -19.21 25.22 -3.57
C VAL A 373 -17.79 25.16 -3.02
N SER A 374 -17.29 26.24 -2.40
CA SER A 374 -15.96 26.25 -1.78
C SER A 374 -15.86 25.21 -0.66
N VAL A 375 -16.88 25.08 0.19
CA VAL A 375 -16.95 24.05 1.25
C VAL A 375 -16.91 22.66 0.64
N LEU A 376 -17.70 22.37 -0.39
CA LEU A 376 -17.73 21.06 -1.05
C LEU A 376 -16.39 20.69 -1.67
N VAL A 377 -15.70 21.64 -2.29
CA VAL A 377 -14.39 21.41 -2.93
C VAL A 377 -13.31 21.17 -1.89
N ILE A 378 -13.18 22.08 -0.90
CA ILE A 378 -12.05 22.04 0.04
C ILE A 378 -12.13 20.88 1.03
N ALA A 379 -13.35 20.44 1.33
CA ALA A 379 -13.59 19.35 2.26
C ALA A 379 -13.35 17.96 1.66
N CYS A 380 -12.91 17.83 0.41
CA CYS A 380 -12.61 16.53 -0.18
C CYS A 380 -11.52 15.79 0.64
N PRO A 381 -11.80 14.60 1.22
CA PRO A 381 -10.82 13.85 1.98
C PRO A 381 -9.90 13.02 1.06
N CYS A 382 -9.42 13.60 -0.06
CA CYS A 382 -8.67 12.87 -1.09
C CYS A 382 -7.37 12.29 -0.55
N SER A 383 -6.62 13.06 0.23
CA SER A 383 -5.36 12.65 0.82
C SER A 383 -5.54 11.64 1.98
N LEU A 384 -6.69 11.65 2.66
CA LEU A 384 -6.97 10.78 3.80
C LEU A 384 -6.95 9.30 3.42
N GLY A 385 -7.59 8.94 2.30
CA GLY A 385 -7.64 7.56 1.81
C GLY A 385 -6.29 6.99 1.39
N LEU A 386 -5.28 7.86 1.18
CA LEU A 386 -3.92 7.48 0.77
C LEU A 386 -2.90 7.56 1.92
N ALA A 387 -3.22 8.30 2.98
CA ALA A 387 -2.29 8.62 4.06
C ALA A 387 -1.64 7.37 4.69
N THR A 388 -2.42 6.32 4.89
CA THR A 388 -1.97 5.06 5.49
C THR A 388 -1.44 4.07 4.44
N PRO A 389 -2.19 3.74 3.35
CA PRO A 389 -1.77 2.67 2.45
C PRO A 389 -0.46 2.97 1.72
N THR A 390 -0.22 4.22 1.31
CA THR A 390 1.03 4.55 0.60
C THR A 390 2.27 4.42 1.47
N ALA A 391 2.17 4.78 2.76
CA ALA A 391 3.26 4.60 3.72
C ALA A 391 3.53 3.12 4.00
N ILE A 392 2.48 2.31 4.16
CA ILE A 392 2.59 0.86 4.39
C ILE A 392 3.24 0.17 3.20
N ILE A 393 2.77 0.42 1.97
CA ILE A 393 3.35 -0.19 0.76
C ILE A 393 4.83 0.18 0.60
N ALA A 394 5.18 1.46 0.86
CA ALA A 394 6.56 1.89 0.82
C ALA A 394 7.40 1.22 1.93
N GLY A 395 6.84 1.04 3.13
CA GLY A 395 7.48 0.36 4.26
C GLY A 395 7.71 -1.13 3.97
N ILE A 396 6.68 -1.85 3.51
CA ILE A 396 6.79 -3.28 3.12
C ILE A 396 7.83 -3.45 2.00
N GLY A 397 7.81 -2.57 0.99
CA GLY A 397 8.78 -2.61 -0.09
C GLY A 397 10.22 -2.36 0.37
N ASN A 398 10.43 -1.45 1.35
CA ASN A 398 11.75 -1.23 1.95
C ASN A 398 12.19 -2.43 2.80
N ALA A 399 11.29 -3.02 3.60
CA ALA A 399 11.57 -4.23 4.37
C ALA A 399 12.05 -5.37 3.46
N ALA A 400 11.34 -5.61 2.36
CA ALA A 400 11.68 -6.66 1.39
C ALA A 400 13.06 -6.45 0.75
N GLN A 401 13.41 -5.20 0.38
CA GLN A 401 14.76 -4.87 -0.14
C GLN A 401 15.88 -5.12 0.88
N LYS A 402 15.56 -5.12 2.17
CA LYS A 402 16.49 -5.41 3.26
C LYS A 402 16.49 -6.89 3.68
N GLY A 403 15.84 -7.75 2.91
CA GLY A 403 15.72 -9.18 3.20
C GLY A 403 14.77 -9.50 4.37
N ILE A 404 13.81 -8.61 4.65
CA ILE A 404 12.79 -8.81 5.67
C ILE A 404 11.43 -8.93 4.99
N LEU A 405 10.82 -10.11 5.01
CA LEU A 405 9.49 -10.36 4.50
C LEU A 405 8.46 -10.08 5.59
N VAL A 406 7.52 -9.23 5.33
CA VAL A 406 6.41 -8.90 6.23
C VAL A 406 5.15 -9.54 5.66
N LYS A 407 4.42 -10.32 6.46
CA LYS A 407 3.25 -11.09 6.01
C LYS A 407 2.06 -10.21 5.64
N ASP A 408 1.86 -9.12 6.41
CA ASP A 408 0.74 -8.21 6.21
C ASP A 408 1.03 -6.80 6.75
N ALA A 409 0.10 -5.90 6.51
CA ALA A 409 0.20 -4.50 6.93
C ALA A 409 0.15 -4.34 8.46
N ASP A 410 -0.54 -5.24 9.18
CA ASP A 410 -0.64 -5.22 10.64
C ASP A 410 0.70 -5.59 11.28
N ALA A 411 1.41 -6.58 10.75
CA ALA A 411 2.74 -6.97 11.21
C ALA A 411 3.71 -5.78 11.18
N LEU A 412 3.73 -5.02 10.08
CA LEU A 412 4.55 -3.81 9.98
C LEU A 412 4.12 -2.74 11.00
N GLN A 413 2.82 -2.61 11.28
CA GLN A 413 2.32 -1.61 12.24
C GLN A 413 2.65 -2.00 13.69
N VAL A 414 2.50 -3.28 14.05
CA VAL A 414 2.70 -3.80 15.41
C VAL A 414 4.18 -3.73 15.81
N ALA A 415 5.10 -4.05 14.90
CA ALA A 415 6.53 -4.12 15.17
C ALA A 415 7.12 -2.83 15.78
N GLY A 416 6.55 -1.65 15.47
CA GLY A 416 6.99 -0.37 16.02
C GLY A 416 6.49 -0.07 17.44
N GLY A 417 5.66 -0.92 17.98
CA GLY A 417 5.08 -0.75 19.32
C GLY A 417 5.50 -1.81 20.33
N ILE A 418 6.48 -2.64 20.00
CA ILE A 418 6.99 -3.70 20.87
C ILE A 418 7.75 -3.09 22.05
N ASP A 419 7.59 -3.70 23.23
CA ASP A 419 8.25 -3.29 24.47
C ASP A 419 9.25 -4.35 24.95
N ALA A 420 9.01 -5.63 24.61
CA ALA A 420 9.84 -6.76 25.00
C ALA A 420 10.13 -7.66 23.80
N VAL A 421 11.37 -8.12 23.70
CA VAL A 421 11.82 -9.07 22.67
C VAL A 421 12.28 -10.34 23.34
N VAL A 422 11.65 -11.44 22.98
CA VAL A 422 11.98 -12.78 23.44
C VAL A 422 12.71 -13.49 22.32
N LEU A 423 13.97 -13.84 22.55
CA LEU A 423 14.84 -14.53 21.60
C LEU A 423 14.95 -16.01 21.98
N ASP A 424 14.69 -16.89 21.04
CA ASP A 424 15.14 -18.27 21.20
C ASP A 424 16.67 -18.34 21.13
N LYS A 425 17.29 -19.30 21.80
CA LYS A 425 18.75 -19.47 21.76
C LYS A 425 19.18 -20.04 20.41
N THR A 426 18.69 -21.25 20.12
CA THR A 426 19.23 -22.11 19.06
C THR A 426 18.80 -21.62 17.67
N GLY A 427 19.76 -21.40 16.77
CA GLY A 427 19.45 -20.90 15.42
C GLY A 427 19.08 -19.41 15.35
N THR A 428 18.81 -18.75 16.50
CA THR A 428 18.49 -17.32 16.61
C THR A 428 19.65 -16.52 17.15
N VAL A 429 20.04 -16.72 18.42
CA VAL A 429 21.21 -16.09 19.03
C VAL A 429 22.48 -16.83 18.65
N THR A 430 22.42 -18.15 18.56
CA THR A 430 23.55 -19.03 18.21
C THR A 430 23.43 -19.60 16.80
N VAL A 431 24.55 -20.11 16.27
CA VAL A 431 24.63 -20.80 14.98
C VAL A 431 24.10 -22.21 15.15
N GLY A 432 22.91 -22.56 15.04
CA GLY A 432 22.29 -23.86 15.37
C GLY A 432 23.15 -25.09 15.15
N SER A 433 22.83 -26.17 15.83
CA SER A 433 23.63 -27.41 16.06
C SER A 433 24.12 -28.18 14.81
N ALA A 434 23.71 -27.80 13.61
CA ALA A 434 24.16 -28.47 12.38
C ALA A 434 25.51 -27.99 11.86
N GLU A 435 26.09 -26.88 12.35
CA GLU A 435 27.21 -26.24 11.67
C GLU A 435 28.52 -26.08 12.48
N LYS A 436 28.50 -25.85 13.77
CA LYS A 436 29.75 -25.80 14.58
C LYS A 436 29.49 -25.82 16.09
N PHE A 437 30.09 -26.75 16.79
CA PHE A 437 30.43 -26.64 18.19
C PHE A 437 31.89 -26.17 18.29
N ASP A 438 32.25 -25.42 19.34
CA ASP A 438 33.66 -25.18 19.70
C ASP A 438 34.29 -26.44 20.28
N GLU A 439 35.59 -26.36 20.61
CA GLU A 439 36.34 -27.51 21.20
C GLU A 439 35.71 -28.00 22.53
N ASP A 440 34.90 -27.15 23.19
CA ASP A 440 34.19 -27.48 24.45
C ASP A 440 32.73 -27.92 24.23
N TRP A 441 32.28 -28.13 22.98
CA TRP A 441 30.90 -28.51 22.62
C TRP A 441 29.85 -27.47 23.01
N ARG A 442 30.19 -26.19 22.98
CA ARG A 442 29.26 -25.07 23.22
C ARG A 442 28.73 -24.51 21.91
N ASP A 443 27.49 -24.09 21.96
CA ASP A 443 26.90 -23.32 20.85
C ASP A 443 27.65 -22.00 20.66
N VAL A 444 28.06 -21.71 19.42
CA VAL A 444 28.75 -20.46 19.07
C VAL A 444 27.71 -19.38 18.80
N ILE A 445 27.85 -18.18 19.40
CA ILE A 445 26.98 -17.05 19.10
C ILE A 445 27.21 -16.57 17.67
N LYS A 446 26.13 -16.08 17.02
CA LYS A 446 26.27 -15.43 15.72
C LYS A 446 27.03 -14.11 15.85
N PRO A 447 27.89 -13.75 14.89
CA PRO A 447 28.62 -12.47 14.91
C PRO A 447 27.71 -11.25 15.04
N SER A 448 26.47 -11.34 14.54
CA SER A 448 25.47 -10.27 14.56
C SER A 448 24.70 -10.15 15.87
N SER A 449 24.73 -11.17 16.75
CA SER A 449 23.84 -11.23 17.92
C SER A 449 24.13 -10.13 18.93
N ARG A 450 25.41 -9.90 19.27
CA ARG A 450 25.79 -8.88 20.24
C ARG A 450 25.40 -7.47 19.79
N GLU A 451 25.65 -7.13 18.53
CA GLU A 451 25.29 -5.82 17.94
C GLU A 451 23.77 -5.64 17.90
N ALA A 452 23.03 -6.70 17.55
CA ALA A 452 21.57 -6.69 17.52
C ALA A 452 20.98 -6.45 18.92
N VAL A 453 21.45 -7.17 19.93
CA VAL A 453 21.01 -7.03 21.33
C VAL A 453 21.32 -5.64 21.85
N GLN A 454 22.53 -5.14 21.61
CA GLN A 454 22.90 -3.78 22.00
C GLN A 454 21.96 -2.74 21.34
N THR A 455 21.69 -2.90 20.05
CA THR A 455 20.76 -2.00 19.35
C THR A 455 19.34 -2.05 19.92
N MET A 456 18.84 -3.24 20.30
CA MET A 456 17.54 -3.39 20.95
C MET A 456 17.50 -2.72 22.32
N ASN A 457 18.55 -2.89 23.12
CA ASN A 457 18.71 -2.23 24.44
C ASN A 457 18.77 -0.70 24.28
N ASP A 458 19.51 -0.18 23.29
CA ASP A 458 19.58 1.26 22.98
C ASP A 458 18.22 1.84 22.54
N MET A 459 17.34 1.00 21.98
CA MET A 459 15.96 1.36 21.66
C MET A 459 15.02 1.34 22.89
N GLY A 460 15.51 0.93 24.07
CA GLY A 460 14.74 0.80 25.30
C GLY A 460 13.87 -0.46 25.37
N LEU A 461 14.18 -1.48 24.55
CA LEU A 461 13.47 -2.77 24.56
C LEU A 461 14.03 -3.67 25.67
N SER A 462 13.16 -4.39 26.35
CA SER A 462 13.59 -5.45 27.28
C SER A 462 13.88 -6.72 26.51
N VAL A 463 15.15 -7.16 26.45
CA VAL A 463 15.56 -8.36 25.71
C VAL A 463 15.64 -9.54 26.67
N TYR A 464 15.00 -10.65 26.31
CA TYR A 464 14.98 -11.91 27.03
C TYR A 464 15.50 -13.03 26.14
N MET A 465 16.28 -13.95 26.70
CA MET A 465 16.67 -15.21 26.03
C MET A 465 15.96 -16.39 26.69
N LEU A 466 15.26 -17.19 25.88
CA LEU A 466 14.66 -18.46 26.31
C LEU A 466 15.46 -19.63 25.79
N THR A 467 15.73 -20.62 26.67
CA THR A 467 16.42 -21.83 26.29
C THR A 467 16.03 -23.03 27.18
N GLY A 468 16.10 -24.23 26.63
CA GLY A 468 15.98 -25.48 27.38
C GLY A 468 17.26 -25.90 28.10
N ASP A 469 18.37 -25.18 27.93
CA ASP A 469 19.65 -25.50 28.54
C ASP A 469 19.67 -25.26 30.05
N LYS A 470 20.67 -25.84 30.70
CA LYS A 470 20.96 -25.58 32.11
C LYS A 470 21.37 -24.12 32.33
N ALA A 471 21.05 -23.60 33.51
CA ALA A 471 21.25 -22.21 33.86
C ALA A 471 22.69 -21.69 33.64
N GLU A 472 23.71 -22.54 33.93
CA GLU A 472 25.12 -22.17 33.75
C GLU A 472 25.47 -21.88 32.28
N ILE A 473 25.10 -22.79 31.37
CA ILE A 473 25.37 -22.67 29.94
C ILE A 473 24.58 -21.46 29.35
N ALA A 474 23.33 -21.33 29.76
CA ALA A 474 22.49 -20.22 29.32
C ALA A 474 23.06 -18.86 29.75
N ALA A 475 23.57 -18.75 30.97
CA ALA A 475 24.18 -17.53 31.51
C ALA A 475 25.46 -17.12 30.76
N ASP A 476 26.29 -18.08 30.35
CA ASP A 476 27.53 -17.81 29.61
C ASP A 476 27.22 -17.26 28.22
N ILE A 477 26.29 -17.89 27.47
CA ILE A 477 25.87 -17.43 26.14
C ILE A 477 25.21 -16.04 26.23
N ALA A 478 24.36 -15.82 27.22
CA ALA A 478 23.70 -14.55 27.42
C ALA A 478 24.69 -13.40 27.72
N ARG A 479 25.69 -13.68 28.58
CA ARG A 479 26.75 -12.71 28.88
C ARG A 479 27.56 -12.36 27.64
N GLU A 480 27.87 -13.34 26.80
CA GLU A 480 28.59 -13.14 25.55
C GLU A 480 27.74 -12.32 24.54
N ALA A 481 26.42 -12.57 24.47
CA ALA A 481 25.48 -11.84 23.62
C ALA A 481 25.08 -10.47 24.18
N GLY A 482 25.33 -10.18 25.47
CA GLY A 482 24.94 -8.94 26.15
C GLY A 482 23.45 -8.93 26.55
N ILE A 483 22.87 -10.10 26.87
CA ILE A 483 21.47 -10.25 27.30
C ILE A 483 21.43 -10.38 28.83
N ASP A 484 20.73 -9.48 29.50
CA ASP A 484 20.63 -9.47 30.97
C ASP A 484 19.55 -10.41 31.52
N ASN A 485 18.47 -10.64 30.75
CA ASN A 485 17.35 -11.46 31.19
C ASN A 485 17.38 -12.84 30.52
N VAL A 486 17.63 -13.87 31.31
CA VAL A 486 17.71 -15.26 30.84
C VAL A 486 16.68 -16.12 31.55
N VAL A 487 15.97 -16.93 30.78
CA VAL A 487 15.05 -17.96 31.28
C VAL A 487 15.54 -19.30 30.73
N SER A 488 16.16 -20.09 31.62
CA SER A 488 16.74 -21.41 31.34
C SER A 488 15.78 -22.52 31.70
N GLU A 489 16.10 -23.76 31.26
CA GLU A 489 15.36 -24.99 31.57
C GLU A 489 13.89 -24.95 31.15
N VAL A 490 13.56 -24.19 30.11
CA VAL A 490 12.20 -24.06 29.58
C VAL A 490 11.94 -25.18 28.58
N LEU A 491 10.94 -26.00 28.86
CA LEU A 491 10.49 -27.02 27.91
C LEU A 491 9.86 -26.34 26.67
N PRO A 492 9.96 -26.94 25.47
CA PRO A 492 9.39 -26.37 24.25
C PRO A 492 7.91 -25.98 24.41
N ASP A 493 7.11 -26.86 25.01
CA ASP A 493 5.68 -26.63 25.25
C ASP A 493 5.39 -25.54 26.30
N ALA A 494 6.39 -25.09 27.06
CA ALA A 494 6.25 -24.06 28.10
C ALA A 494 6.70 -22.66 27.66
N LYS A 495 7.32 -22.52 26.49
CA LYS A 495 7.81 -21.23 25.99
C LYS A 495 6.69 -20.20 25.80
N HIS A 496 5.50 -20.65 25.37
CA HIS A 496 4.34 -19.78 25.21
C HIS A 496 3.84 -19.17 26.54
N HIS A 497 3.96 -19.89 27.67
CA HIS A 497 3.56 -19.35 28.98
C HIS A 497 4.39 -18.14 29.41
N PHE A 498 5.67 -18.06 28.98
CA PHE A 498 6.48 -16.91 29.26
C PHE A 498 6.02 -15.68 28.46
N VAL A 499 5.63 -15.88 27.21
CA VAL A 499 5.03 -14.83 26.37
C VAL A 499 3.73 -14.34 26.99
N GLU A 500 2.82 -15.27 27.39
CA GLU A 500 1.57 -14.93 28.09
C GLU A 500 1.80 -14.12 29.37
N LYS A 501 2.79 -14.49 30.15
CA LYS A 501 3.15 -13.77 31.37
C LYS A 501 3.53 -12.32 31.09
N LEU A 502 4.39 -12.07 30.12
CA LEU A 502 4.78 -10.71 29.74
C LEU A 502 3.60 -9.91 29.19
N GLN A 503 2.72 -10.54 28.41
CA GLN A 503 1.49 -9.91 27.91
C GLN A 503 0.51 -9.60 29.04
N ALA A 504 0.39 -10.47 30.04
CA ALA A 504 -0.43 -10.22 31.23
C ALA A 504 0.10 -9.05 32.08
N GLU A 505 1.41 -8.79 32.04
CA GLU A 505 2.05 -7.58 32.62
C GLU A 505 1.80 -6.31 31.80
N GLY A 506 1.05 -6.40 30.69
CA GLY A 506 0.70 -5.28 29.81
C GLY A 506 1.78 -4.93 28.79
N ARG A 507 2.77 -5.80 28.57
CA ARG A 507 3.83 -5.60 27.58
C ARG A 507 3.41 -6.14 26.22
N ARG A 508 3.85 -5.50 25.16
CA ARG A 508 3.77 -6.02 23.79
C ARG A 508 5.04 -6.77 23.45
N VAL A 509 4.88 -8.05 23.14
CA VAL A 509 5.96 -9.01 23.04
C VAL A 509 6.24 -9.39 21.59
N ALA A 510 7.51 -9.27 21.18
CA ALA A 510 8.01 -9.92 19.97
C ALA A 510 8.67 -11.26 20.33
N MET A 511 8.30 -12.34 19.66
CA MET A 511 8.98 -13.62 19.71
C MET A 511 9.81 -13.82 18.44
N VAL A 512 11.10 -14.13 18.61
CA VAL A 512 12.05 -14.37 17.51
C VAL A 512 12.60 -15.79 17.67
N GLY A 513 12.41 -16.63 16.66
CA GLY A 513 12.83 -18.03 16.70
C GLY A 513 13.01 -18.64 15.31
N ASP A 514 13.48 -19.90 15.26
CA ASP A 514 13.59 -20.68 14.03
C ASP A 514 12.33 -21.50 13.72
N GLY A 515 11.39 -21.57 14.65
CA GLY A 515 10.01 -22.02 14.52
C GLY A 515 9.75 -23.52 14.62
N ILE A 516 10.74 -24.36 14.74
CA ILE A 516 10.48 -25.81 14.88
C ILE A 516 9.92 -26.11 16.29
N ASN A 517 10.53 -25.51 17.31
CA ASN A 517 10.18 -25.70 18.71
C ASN A 517 9.39 -24.54 19.32
N ASP A 518 9.18 -23.45 18.57
CA ASP A 518 8.65 -22.18 19.08
C ASP A 518 7.30 -21.81 18.49
N SER A 519 6.70 -22.69 17.67
CA SER A 519 5.48 -22.40 16.90
C SER A 519 4.34 -21.88 17.76
N ALA A 520 4.13 -22.43 18.97
CA ALA A 520 3.10 -21.97 19.90
C ALA A 520 3.41 -20.57 20.47
N ALA A 521 4.66 -20.29 20.82
CA ALA A 521 5.09 -18.99 21.32
C ALA A 521 5.07 -17.91 20.21
N LEU A 522 5.46 -18.28 18.97
CA LEU A 522 5.37 -17.43 17.79
C LEU A 522 3.91 -17.07 17.48
N ALA A 523 2.98 -18.05 17.55
CA ALA A 523 1.57 -17.80 17.27
C ALA A 523 0.90 -16.90 18.31
N LEU A 524 1.37 -16.90 19.56
CA LEU A 524 0.81 -16.12 20.65
C LEU A 524 1.36 -14.69 20.74
N ALA A 525 2.60 -14.48 20.34
CA ALA A 525 3.28 -13.19 20.44
C ALA A 525 2.57 -12.10 19.63
N ASP A 526 2.64 -10.84 20.08
CA ASP A 526 2.11 -9.69 19.35
C ASP A 526 2.82 -9.51 18.00
N LEU A 527 4.12 -9.81 17.95
CA LEU A 527 4.92 -9.89 16.74
C LEU A 527 5.71 -11.19 16.72
N SER A 528 5.53 -12.01 15.72
CA SER A 528 6.36 -13.19 15.47
C SER A 528 7.35 -12.94 14.34
N VAL A 529 8.62 -13.29 14.59
CA VAL A 529 9.70 -13.15 13.61
C VAL A 529 10.40 -14.51 13.45
N ALA A 530 10.33 -15.08 12.24
CA ALA A 530 11.05 -16.29 11.89
C ALA A 530 12.43 -15.93 11.31
N MET A 531 13.47 -16.69 11.71
CA MET A 531 14.80 -16.55 11.13
C MET A 531 14.94 -17.48 9.92
N GLY A 532 15.53 -17.01 8.82
CA GLY A 532 15.47 -17.58 7.47
C GLY A 532 16.02 -18.97 7.22
N ARG A 533 16.58 -19.64 8.24
CA ARG A 533 16.90 -21.08 8.23
C ARG A 533 15.87 -21.92 8.99
N GLY A 534 14.76 -21.30 9.43
CA GLY A 534 13.67 -21.98 10.11
C GLY A 534 12.91 -22.96 9.20
N SER A 535 12.05 -23.77 9.82
CA SER A 535 11.19 -24.67 9.07
C SER A 535 10.22 -23.90 8.16
N ASP A 536 9.79 -24.52 7.06
CA ASP A 536 8.77 -23.95 6.18
C ASP A 536 7.50 -23.56 6.95
N ILE A 537 7.16 -24.30 8.00
CA ILE A 537 6.00 -24.03 8.88
C ILE A 537 6.19 -22.72 9.65
N ALA A 538 7.39 -22.41 10.14
CA ALA A 538 7.66 -21.15 10.84
C ALA A 538 7.57 -19.94 9.92
N ILE A 539 8.11 -20.10 8.71
CA ILE A 539 8.06 -19.06 7.68
C ILE A 539 6.62 -18.74 7.29
N ASP A 540 5.74 -19.73 7.28
CA ASP A 540 4.32 -19.53 6.94
C ASP A 540 3.50 -18.98 8.12
N THR A 541 3.88 -19.27 9.34
CA THR A 541 3.14 -18.86 10.54
C THR A 541 3.56 -17.47 11.04
N ALA A 542 4.83 -17.10 10.88
CA ALA A 542 5.37 -15.85 11.40
C ALA A 542 4.82 -14.61 10.68
N MET A 543 4.63 -13.54 11.44
CA MET A 543 4.22 -12.22 10.93
C MET A 543 5.33 -11.54 10.12
N ALA A 544 6.58 -11.82 10.43
CA ALA A 544 7.73 -11.39 9.65
C ALA A 544 8.76 -12.51 9.53
N THR A 545 9.49 -12.55 8.41
CA THR A 545 10.56 -13.51 8.17
C THR A 545 11.83 -12.77 7.76
N VAL A 546 12.94 -13.03 8.44
CA VAL A 546 14.27 -12.56 8.06
C VAL A 546 14.90 -13.59 7.15
N ILE A 547 15.11 -13.28 5.86
CA ILE A 547 15.63 -14.23 4.86
C ILE A 547 17.06 -14.68 5.20
N SER A 548 17.90 -13.73 5.61
CA SER A 548 19.22 -14.03 6.19
C SER A 548 19.06 -14.45 7.65
N SER A 549 20.00 -15.20 8.18
CA SER A 549 20.01 -15.51 9.63
C SER A 549 20.60 -14.37 10.48
N ASP A 550 20.64 -13.14 9.99
CA ASP A 550 21.22 -11.97 10.65
C ASP A 550 20.24 -11.36 11.66
N LEU A 551 20.55 -11.46 12.94
CA LEU A 551 19.69 -10.95 14.02
C LEU A 551 19.55 -9.42 14.00
N ARG A 552 20.47 -8.66 13.38
CA ARG A 552 20.39 -7.20 13.24
C ARG A 552 19.17 -6.75 12.46
N LYS A 553 18.59 -7.63 11.63
CA LYS A 553 17.37 -7.34 10.86
C LYS A 553 16.13 -7.17 11.75
N VAL A 554 16.12 -7.75 12.96
CA VAL A 554 15.01 -7.59 13.91
C VAL A 554 14.89 -6.15 14.42
N PRO A 555 15.90 -5.51 15.02
CA PRO A 555 15.82 -4.10 15.38
C PRO A 555 15.67 -3.18 14.16
N GLU A 556 16.17 -3.59 12.96
CA GLU A 556 15.96 -2.84 11.72
C GLU A 556 14.48 -2.82 11.31
N LEU A 557 13.78 -3.96 11.41
CA LEU A 557 12.32 -4.04 11.21
C LEU A 557 11.57 -3.11 12.17
N MET A 558 11.93 -3.12 13.45
CA MET A 558 11.29 -2.28 14.47
C MET A 558 11.50 -0.78 14.19
N LYS A 559 12.70 -0.37 13.81
CA LYS A 559 13.01 1.02 13.40
C LYS A 559 12.21 1.43 12.18
N LEU A 560 12.12 0.57 11.16
CA LEU A 560 11.35 0.81 9.94
C LEU A 560 9.85 0.94 10.24
N SER A 561 9.32 0.07 11.10
CA SER A 561 7.93 0.11 11.55
C SER A 561 7.61 1.40 12.31
N ALA A 562 8.45 1.79 13.28
CA ALA A 562 8.30 3.03 14.03
C ALA A 562 8.32 4.26 13.10
N ARG A 563 9.23 4.27 12.11
CA ARG A 563 9.31 5.31 11.08
C ARG A 563 8.06 5.34 10.20
N THR A 564 7.56 4.17 9.78
CA THR A 564 6.33 4.04 8.98
C THR A 564 5.13 4.57 9.75
N SER A 565 4.98 4.17 11.01
CA SER A 565 3.91 4.66 11.91
C SER A 565 3.97 6.17 12.13
N ARG A 566 5.16 6.76 12.25
CA ARG A 566 5.35 8.22 12.33
C ARG A 566 4.86 8.90 11.06
N ILE A 567 5.27 8.42 9.89
CA ILE A 567 4.87 8.99 8.59
C ILE A 567 3.36 8.86 8.38
N ILE A 568 2.73 7.76 8.81
CA ILE A 568 1.27 7.63 8.80
C ILE A 568 0.62 8.73 9.65
N LYS A 569 1.10 8.94 10.87
CA LYS A 569 0.58 10.00 11.76
C LYS A 569 0.76 11.40 11.16
N GLU A 570 1.93 11.69 10.58
CA GLU A 570 2.20 12.95 9.88
C GLU A 570 1.23 13.14 8.69
N ASN A 571 1.04 12.10 7.88
CA ASN A 571 0.13 12.13 6.74
C ASN A 571 -1.32 12.38 7.18
N LEU A 572 -1.79 11.68 8.20
CA LEU A 572 -3.13 11.85 8.76
C LEU A 572 -3.31 13.26 9.35
N PHE A 573 -2.31 13.76 10.09
CA PHE A 573 -2.34 15.12 10.63
C PHE A 573 -2.53 16.14 9.51
N TRP A 574 -1.71 16.11 8.45
CA TRP A 574 -1.82 17.04 7.35
C TRP A 574 -3.12 16.88 6.58
N ALA A 575 -3.60 15.64 6.36
CA ALA A 575 -4.86 15.38 5.67
C ALA A 575 -6.07 15.99 6.39
N PHE A 576 -6.08 16.03 7.73
CA PHE A 576 -7.14 16.63 8.52
C PHE A 576 -6.95 18.13 8.76
N PHE A 577 -5.72 18.56 9.01
CA PHE A 577 -5.41 19.93 9.40
C PHE A 577 -5.90 20.97 8.37
N TYR A 578 -5.65 20.70 7.09
CA TYR A 578 -6.13 21.56 6.02
C TYR A 578 -7.66 21.70 6.02
N ASN A 579 -8.38 20.59 6.18
CA ASN A 579 -9.83 20.59 6.17
C ASN A 579 -10.42 21.31 7.39
N VAL A 580 -9.85 21.12 8.58
CA VAL A 580 -10.32 21.76 9.84
C VAL A 580 -10.21 23.30 9.76
N LEU A 581 -9.14 23.81 9.15
CA LEU A 581 -8.96 25.27 9.00
C LEU A 581 -9.73 25.85 7.81
N ALA A 582 -9.74 25.13 6.71
CA ALA A 582 -10.20 25.68 5.45
C ALA A 582 -11.73 25.57 5.26
N VAL A 583 -12.40 24.58 5.85
CA VAL A 583 -13.87 24.45 5.79
C VAL A 583 -14.58 25.63 6.46
N PRO A 584 -14.24 26.05 7.71
CA PRO A 584 -14.81 27.26 8.29
C PRO A 584 -14.51 28.52 7.49
N ALA A 585 -13.28 28.68 6.99
CA ALA A 585 -12.90 29.83 6.17
C ALA A 585 -13.71 29.88 4.85
N ALA A 586 -13.96 28.72 4.23
CA ALA A 586 -14.82 28.62 3.03
C ALA A 586 -16.29 28.93 3.36
N ALA A 587 -16.81 28.45 4.49
CA ALA A 587 -18.17 28.76 4.95
C ALA A 587 -18.38 30.24 5.21
N LEU A 588 -17.35 30.93 5.71
CA LEU A 588 -17.34 32.39 5.91
C LEU A 588 -17.15 33.18 4.57
N GLY A 589 -17.00 32.49 3.44
CA GLY A 589 -16.81 33.14 2.12
C GLY A 589 -15.41 33.73 1.91
N LEU A 590 -14.43 33.39 2.77
CA LEU A 590 -13.06 33.90 2.70
C LEU A 590 -12.20 33.16 1.66
N VAL A 591 -12.64 32.00 1.19
CA VAL A 591 -11.89 31.15 0.26
C VAL A 591 -12.62 31.03 -1.06
N ASN A 592 -11.90 31.34 -2.15
CA ASN A 592 -12.41 31.12 -3.51
C ASN A 592 -12.36 29.62 -3.87
N PRO A 593 -13.37 29.06 -4.57
CA PRO A 593 -13.39 27.65 -4.99
C PRO A 593 -12.15 27.20 -5.78
N MET A 594 -11.52 28.08 -6.57
CA MET A 594 -10.30 27.77 -7.32
C MET A 594 -9.11 27.54 -6.38
N ILE A 595 -8.94 28.40 -5.36
CA ILE A 595 -7.87 28.25 -4.35
C ILE A 595 -8.12 26.98 -3.56
N ALA A 596 -9.37 26.71 -3.20
CA ALA A 596 -9.77 25.46 -2.53
C ALA A 596 -9.32 24.21 -3.31
N ALA A 597 -9.57 24.17 -4.62
CA ALA A 597 -9.18 23.06 -5.48
C ALA A 597 -7.66 22.92 -5.60
N ALA A 598 -6.92 24.01 -5.70
CA ALA A 598 -5.45 24.01 -5.75
C ALA A 598 -4.83 23.47 -4.44
N CYS A 599 -5.33 23.94 -3.28
CA CYS A 599 -4.88 23.47 -1.97
C CYS A 599 -5.14 21.96 -1.78
N MET A 600 -6.30 21.47 -2.24
CA MET A 600 -6.66 20.06 -2.18
C MET A 600 -5.72 19.19 -3.03
N ALA A 601 -5.42 19.60 -4.27
CA ALA A 601 -4.48 18.90 -5.13
C ALA A 601 -3.08 18.82 -4.50
N LEU A 602 -2.62 19.93 -3.90
CA LEU A 602 -1.32 19.99 -3.23
C LEU A 602 -1.25 19.08 -2.00
N SER A 603 -2.33 18.99 -1.22
CA SER A 603 -2.41 18.11 -0.05
C SER A 603 -2.16 16.65 -0.41
N SER A 604 -2.78 16.13 -1.48
CA SER A 604 -2.56 14.76 -1.94
C SER A 604 -1.11 14.49 -2.36
N VAL A 605 -0.49 15.46 -3.06
CA VAL A 605 0.93 15.36 -3.45
C VAL A 605 1.84 15.34 -2.23
N CYS A 606 1.58 16.18 -1.23
CA CYS A 606 2.36 16.22 0.01
C CYS A 606 2.34 14.87 0.74
N VAL A 607 1.17 14.26 0.91
CA VAL A 607 1.02 12.96 1.58
C VAL A 607 1.80 11.86 0.88
N VAL A 608 1.69 11.77 -0.46
CA VAL A 608 2.41 10.73 -1.21
C VAL A 608 3.92 10.99 -1.19
N THR A 609 4.35 12.23 -1.36
CA THR A 609 5.78 12.60 -1.30
C THR A 609 6.37 12.30 0.08
N ASN A 610 5.64 12.56 1.16
CA ASN A 610 6.06 12.22 2.52
C ASN A 610 6.22 10.70 2.69
N SER A 611 5.28 9.90 2.16
CA SER A 611 5.36 8.44 2.17
C SER A 611 6.58 7.89 1.41
N LEU A 612 6.98 8.52 0.29
CA LEU A 612 8.15 8.12 -0.48
C LEU A 612 9.49 8.32 0.27
N ARG A 613 9.52 9.08 1.38
CA ARG A 613 10.70 9.19 2.27
C ARG A 613 11.07 7.84 2.91
N LEU A 614 10.12 6.91 3.00
CA LEU A 614 10.39 5.55 3.48
C LEU A 614 11.29 4.73 2.55
N ARG A 615 11.41 5.09 1.27
CA ARG A 615 12.27 4.40 0.31
C ARG A 615 13.75 4.77 0.44
N LYS A 616 14.06 5.95 1.00
CA LYS A 616 15.42 6.51 1.03
C LYS A 616 16.17 6.23 2.35
N GLY A 617 15.67 5.29 3.18
CA GLY A 617 16.27 5.04 4.50
C GLY A 617 16.44 3.54 4.80
#